data_135dbccfbce4882f8f15f183b1df62e7
#
_entry.id   135dbccfbce4882f8f15f183b1df62e7
#
_cell.length_a   1.000
_cell.length_b   1.000
_cell.length_c   1.000
_cell.angle_alpha   90.00
_cell.angle_beta   90.00
_cell.angle_gamma   90.00
#
_symmetry.space_group_name_H-M   'P 1'
#
loop_
_entity.id
_entity.type
_entity.pdbx_description
1 polymer ?
#
loop_
_entity_poly.entity_id
_entity_poly.type
_entity_poly.pdbx_seq_one_letter_code
_entity_poly.pdbx_strand_id
1 'polypeptide(L)'
;MSGSLEGTDEVVYEPDEGVVDRSNVAAFMREHGIEDFEELHRRSTTDIDGVEASGLDWFWDEVVDFLGLEFDEDYDAVRDASDGPQFTDWYVGGELNVAHNVVDRHAAPDAATRNTVATIWEGEDGEVREVTYHELHRQANQVANALEARGIETGDTVGLYMPMVPEVVSILYGCFKAGAIAVPIFSGFGVDATATRIADSECSVLFTGDGFYRRGDEITLKAQADEAIEEAGHVEHTIVYDRLGAEIPMDNDRDEWWADTVAEADDSYETKSLPSEQPSMLLYSSGTTGKPKGIVHTHAGALVQPAEELYFSFDHKDHDRF
;
A
#
# COMPACT_ATOMS: atom_id res chain seq x y z
N MET A 1 -18.55 -12.80 -38.07
CA MET A 1 -19.82 -12.82 -37.32
C MET A 1 -19.59 -12.02 -36.08
N SER A 2 -19.93 -10.73 -36.10
CA SER A 2 -19.89 -9.83 -34.96
C SER A 2 -21.21 -10.00 -34.21
N GLY A 3 -21.21 -10.77 -33.14
CA GLY A 3 -22.32 -10.80 -32.21
C GLY A 3 -22.25 -9.53 -31.37
N SER A 4 -23.16 -8.61 -31.60
CA SER A 4 -23.46 -7.52 -30.67
C SER A 4 -23.93 -8.17 -29.36
N LEU A 5 -23.21 -7.95 -28.28
CA LEU A 5 -23.75 -8.10 -26.93
C LEU A 5 -24.84 -7.02 -26.80
N GLU A 6 -26.07 -7.33 -27.13
CA GLU A 6 -27.22 -6.57 -26.65
C GLU A 6 -27.21 -6.76 -25.13
N GLY A 7 -26.77 -5.71 -24.40
CA GLY A 7 -26.95 -5.66 -22.97
C GLY A 7 -28.46 -5.77 -22.70
N THR A 8 -28.85 -6.75 -21.91
CA THR A 8 -30.22 -6.77 -21.37
C THR A 8 -30.27 -5.61 -20.36
N ASP A 9 -31.18 -4.65 -20.60
CA ASP A 9 -31.55 -3.60 -19.63
C ASP A 9 -32.26 -4.19 -18.39
N GLU A 10 -32.03 -5.46 -18.10
CA GLU A 10 -32.67 -6.16 -17.00
C GLU A 10 -31.85 -5.93 -15.72
N VAL A 11 -32.44 -5.23 -14.76
CA VAL A 11 -31.87 -5.08 -13.42
C VAL A 11 -31.79 -6.45 -12.76
N VAL A 12 -30.57 -6.94 -12.53
CA VAL A 12 -30.33 -8.26 -11.96
C VAL A 12 -30.49 -8.25 -10.44
N TYR A 13 -30.20 -7.13 -9.80
CA TYR A 13 -30.32 -6.94 -8.37
C TYR A 13 -30.64 -5.47 -8.06
N GLU A 14 -31.62 -5.24 -7.21
CA GLU A 14 -31.98 -3.94 -6.67
C GLU A 14 -31.87 -4.03 -5.14
N PRO A 15 -31.01 -3.24 -4.51
CA PRO A 15 -30.88 -3.25 -3.05
C PRO A 15 -32.12 -2.68 -2.38
N ASP A 16 -32.43 -3.18 -1.18
CA ASP A 16 -33.50 -2.62 -0.36
C ASP A 16 -33.20 -1.15 0.00
N GLU A 17 -34.23 -0.30 0.07
CA GLU A 17 -34.10 1.13 0.44
C GLU A 17 -33.26 1.30 1.74
N GLY A 18 -33.47 0.46 2.73
CA GLY A 18 -32.72 0.53 3.98
C GLY A 18 -31.22 0.19 3.84
N VAL A 19 -30.80 -0.52 2.80
CA VAL A 19 -29.37 -0.75 2.47
C VAL A 19 -28.81 0.51 1.84
N VAL A 20 -29.51 1.09 0.87
CA VAL A 20 -29.13 2.33 0.20
C VAL A 20 -28.97 3.47 1.21
N ASP A 21 -29.97 3.67 2.08
CA ASP A 21 -29.96 4.75 3.07
C ASP A 21 -28.79 4.67 4.08
N ARG A 22 -28.30 3.48 4.36
CA ARG A 22 -27.17 3.27 5.29
C ARG A 22 -25.80 3.25 4.60
N SER A 23 -25.77 3.33 3.29
CA SER A 23 -24.51 3.31 2.55
C SER A 23 -23.66 4.56 2.83
N ASN A 24 -22.34 4.38 2.74
CA ASN A 24 -21.38 5.48 2.90
C ASN A 24 -21.56 6.54 1.80
N VAL A 25 -21.84 6.11 0.57
CA VAL A 25 -22.17 7.02 -0.53
C VAL A 25 -23.40 7.87 -0.21
N ALA A 26 -24.47 7.26 0.32
CA ALA A 26 -25.65 8.02 0.72
C ALA A 26 -25.36 8.98 1.90
N ALA A 27 -24.42 8.62 2.81
CA ALA A 27 -23.98 9.53 3.86
C ALA A 27 -23.26 10.75 3.27
N PHE A 28 -22.32 10.56 2.36
CA PHE A 28 -21.64 11.61 1.62
C PHE A 28 -22.64 12.49 0.84
N MET A 29 -23.56 11.89 0.10
CA MET A 29 -24.59 12.62 -0.65
C MET A 29 -25.44 13.51 0.25
N ARG A 30 -25.85 13.00 1.43
CA ARG A 30 -26.64 13.80 2.39
C ARG A 30 -25.87 14.99 2.94
N GLU A 31 -24.58 14.83 3.22
CA GLU A 31 -23.73 15.92 3.70
C GLU A 31 -23.65 17.07 2.69
N HIS A 32 -23.58 16.73 1.41
CA HIS A 32 -23.47 17.71 0.32
C HIS A 32 -24.82 18.11 -0.31
N GLY A 33 -25.96 17.67 0.25
CA GLY A 33 -27.29 18.00 -0.22
C GLY A 33 -27.57 17.49 -1.64
N ILE A 34 -27.00 16.32 -2.00
CA ILE A 34 -27.18 15.65 -3.28
C ILE A 34 -28.34 14.67 -3.15
N GLU A 35 -29.28 14.72 -4.09
CA GLU A 35 -30.53 13.95 -4.01
C GLU A 35 -30.39 12.53 -4.57
N ASP A 36 -29.57 12.34 -5.61
CA ASP A 36 -29.37 11.05 -6.26
C ASP A 36 -27.94 10.83 -6.78
N PHE A 37 -27.62 9.58 -7.11
CA PHE A 37 -26.29 9.20 -7.58
C PHE A 37 -25.93 9.80 -8.95
N GLU A 38 -26.91 10.05 -9.81
CA GLU A 38 -26.66 10.69 -11.12
C GLU A 38 -26.19 12.13 -10.93
N GLU A 39 -26.76 12.83 -9.94
CA GLU A 39 -26.30 14.17 -9.55
C GLU A 39 -24.89 14.12 -8.97
N LEU A 40 -24.57 13.17 -8.07
CA LEU A 40 -23.23 12.98 -7.56
C LEU A 40 -22.23 12.76 -8.69
N HIS A 41 -22.51 11.81 -9.57
CA HIS A 41 -21.65 11.53 -10.72
C HIS A 41 -21.47 12.76 -11.63
N ARG A 42 -22.54 13.51 -11.87
CA ARG A 42 -22.47 14.74 -12.66
C ARG A 42 -21.60 15.80 -11.97
N ARG A 43 -21.76 16.00 -10.66
CA ARG A 43 -20.97 16.99 -9.90
C ARG A 43 -19.50 16.61 -9.83
N SER A 44 -19.18 15.32 -9.72
CA SER A 44 -17.79 14.85 -9.63
C SER A 44 -17.05 14.85 -10.98
N THR A 45 -17.75 14.96 -12.10
CA THR A 45 -17.15 14.81 -13.44
C THR A 45 -17.28 16.04 -14.34
N THR A 46 -18.09 17.04 -13.95
CA THR A 46 -18.32 18.25 -14.76
C THR A 46 -18.11 19.51 -13.93
N ASP A 47 -17.63 20.57 -14.60
CA ASP A 47 -17.54 21.87 -13.98
C ASP A 47 -18.92 22.40 -13.61
N ILE A 48 -19.05 22.98 -12.43
CA ILE A 48 -20.29 23.49 -11.89
C ILE A 48 -20.30 25.01 -12.02
N ASP A 49 -21.35 25.57 -12.64
CA ASP A 49 -21.53 27.02 -12.78
C ASP A 49 -21.53 27.72 -11.42
N GLY A 50 -20.61 28.66 -11.24
CA GLY A 50 -20.49 29.46 -10.02
C GLY A 50 -19.66 28.84 -8.90
N VAL A 51 -19.03 27.69 -9.14
CA VAL A 51 -17.99 27.08 -8.29
C VAL A 51 -16.64 27.29 -8.98
N GLU A 52 -15.64 27.78 -8.23
CA GLU A 52 -14.30 28.05 -8.80
C GLU A 52 -13.53 26.75 -9.11
N ALA A 53 -13.76 25.69 -8.32
CA ALA A 53 -13.16 24.39 -8.54
C ALA A 53 -13.90 23.61 -9.65
N SER A 54 -13.18 22.78 -10.40
CA SER A 54 -13.78 21.80 -11.28
C SER A 54 -14.57 20.75 -10.47
N GLY A 55 -15.51 20.06 -11.08
CA GLY A 55 -16.25 19.00 -10.39
C GLY A 55 -15.34 17.89 -9.86
N LEU A 56 -14.27 17.59 -10.58
CA LEU A 56 -13.27 16.62 -10.16
C LEU A 56 -12.48 17.11 -8.95
N ASP A 57 -12.03 18.36 -8.94
CA ASP A 57 -11.29 18.94 -7.81
C ASP A 57 -12.18 19.03 -6.57
N TRP A 58 -13.42 19.47 -6.72
CA TRP A 58 -14.40 19.47 -5.63
C TRP A 58 -14.58 18.07 -5.03
N PHE A 59 -14.78 17.04 -5.87
CA PHE A 59 -15.02 15.68 -5.38
C PHE A 59 -13.86 15.14 -4.54
N TRP A 60 -12.63 15.26 -5.04
CA TRP A 60 -11.46 14.74 -4.34
C TRP A 60 -11.06 15.55 -3.10
N ASP A 61 -11.39 16.84 -3.06
CA ASP A 61 -11.27 17.67 -1.87
C ASP A 61 -12.23 17.19 -0.77
N GLU A 62 -13.50 17.07 -1.11
CA GLU A 62 -14.55 16.63 -0.18
C GLU A 62 -14.37 15.15 0.27
N VAL A 63 -13.77 14.31 -0.57
CA VAL A 63 -13.41 12.93 -0.18
C VAL A 63 -12.35 12.93 0.91
N VAL A 64 -11.32 13.76 0.80
CA VAL A 64 -10.27 13.90 1.82
C VAL A 64 -10.89 14.32 3.15
N ASP A 65 -11.75 15.33 3.14
CA ASP A 65 -12.43 15.84 4.33
C ASP A 65 -13.39 14.81 4.92
N PHE A 66 -14.23 14.19 4.09
CA PHE A 66 -15.21 13.21 4.52
C PHE A 66 -14.60 11.95 5.13
N LEU A 67 -13.46 11.48 4.61
CA LEU A 67 -12.72 10.36 5.14
C LEU A 67 -11.79 10.75 6.30
N GLY A 68 -11.66 12.05 6.58
CA GLY A 68 -10.79 12.59 7.61
C GLY A 68 -9.34 12.18 7.40
N LEU A 69 -8.86 12.27 6.15
CA LEU A 69 -7.46 12.01 5.84
C LEU A 69 -6.60 13.19 6.30
N GLU A 70 -5.49 12.89 6.93
CA GLU A 70 -4.63 13.89 7.58
C GLU A 70 -3.43 14.22 6.70
N PHE A 71 -3.20 15.51 6.49
CA PHE A 71 -2.00 16.07 5.87
C PHE A 71 -1.14 16.74 6.95
N ASP A 72 0.16 16.59 6.87
CA ASP A 72 1.11 17.28 7.74
C ASP A 72 1.21 18.77 7.36
N GLU A 73 1.17 19.05 6.04
CA GLU A 73 1.03 20.40 5.47
C GLU A 73 -0.13 20.35 4.46
N ASP A 74 -1.07 21.33 4.58
CA ASP A 74 -2.22 21.44 3.69
C ASP A 74 -1.78 21.68 2.24
N TYR A 75 -2.54 21.16 1.27
CA TYR A 75 -2.27 21.39 -0.14
C TYR A 75 -2.85 22.72 -0.65
N ASP A 76 -2.16 23.34 -1.61
CA ASP A 76 -2.58 24.58 -2.27
C ASP A 76 -3.66 24.32 -3.35
N ALA A 77 -3.63 23.16 -3.98
CA ALA A 77 -4.58 22.75 -5.02
C ALA A 77 -4.74 21.21 -5.03
N VAL A 78 -5.94 20.74 -5.33
CA VAL A 78 -6.24 19.30 -5.43
C VAL A 78 -5.42 18.65 -6.55
N ARG A 79 -5.26 19.35 -7.67
CA ARG A 79 -4.44 18.85 -8.79
C ARG A 79 -3.88 19.96 -9.67
N ASP A 80 -2.79 19.63 -10.36
CA ASP A 80 -2.28 20.36 -11.51
C ASP A 80 -2.12 19.42 -12.69
N ALA A 81 -2.87 19.65 -13.77
CA ALA A 81 -2.83 18.89 -15.01
C ALA A 81 -2.26 19.72 -16.19
N SER A 82 -1.50 20.77 -15.90
CA SER A 82 -0.95 21.70 -16.92
C SER A 82 -0.03 21.00 -17.92
N ASP A 83 0.68 19.94 -17.49
CA ASP A 83 1.56 19.12 -18.33
C ASP A 83 0.83 17.96 -19.04
N GLY A 84 -0.49 17.90 -18.91
CA GLY A 84 -1.37 16.90 -19.51
C GLY A 84 -1.89 15.87 -18.49
N PRO A 85 -3.05 15.24 -18.78
CA PRO A 85 -3.74 14.39 -17.81
C PRO A 85 -2.95 13.16 -17.35
N GLN A 86 -1.95 12.72 -18.13
CA GLN A 86 -1.07 11.61 -17.78
C GLN A 86 0.06 12.00 -16.83
N PHE A 87 0.26 13.29 -16.60
CA PHE A 87 1.27 13.86 -15.69
C PHE A 87 0.63 14.79 -14.67
N THR A 88 -0.58 14.47 -14.24
CA THR A 88 -1.29 15.21 -13.21
C THR A 88 -0.59 15.04 -11.87
N ASP A 89 -0.21 16.16 -11.26
CA ASP A 89 0.20 16.20 -9.85
C ASP A 89 -1.04 16.35 -8.97
N TRP A 90 -1.12 15.57 -7.90
CA TRP A 90 -2.25 15.54 -6.97
C TRP A 90 -1.87 16.11 -5.61
N TYR A 91 -2.80 16.88 -5.03
CA TYR A 91 -2.65 17.54 -3.73
C TYR A 91 -1.37 18.38 -3.66
N VAL A 92 -1.27 19.27 -4.65
CA VAL A 92 -0.07 20.09 -4.93
C VAL A 92 0.30 20.95 -3.71
N GLY A 93 1.55 20.86 -3.30
CA GLY A 93 2.05 21.56 -2.12
C GLY A 93 1.76 20.88 -0.79
N GLY A 94 0.88 19.87 -0.78
CA GLY A 94 0.58 19.11 0.42
C GLY A 94 1.69 18.12 0.80
N GLU A 95 1.82 17.88 2.10
CA GLU A 95 2.68 16.83 2.65
C GLU A 95 1.88 15.85 3.49
N LEU A 96 2.13 14.56 3.31
CA LEU A 96 1.49 13.48 4.05
C LEU A 96 2.33 12.21 4.07
N ASN A 97 1.98 11.29 4.95
CA ASN A 97 2.51 9.93 4.89
C ASN A 97 1.37 8.90 5.01
N VAL A 98 1.36 7.91 4.11
CA VAL A 98 0.38 6.81 4.16
C VAL A 98 0.42 6.09 5.51
N ALA A 99 1.64 5.83 6.04
CA ALA A 99 1.79 5.12 7.30
C ALA A 99 1.20 5.90 8.48
N HIS A 100 1.26 7.25 8.48
CA HIS A 100 0.59 8.07 9.46
C HIS A 100 -0.92 7.80 9.45
N ASN A 101 -1.54 7.93 8.28
CA ASN A 101 -2.98 7.80 8.12
C ASN A 101 -3.52 6.39 8.41
N VAL A 102 -2.76 5.34 8.06
CA VAL A 102 -3.22 3.96 8.16
C VAL A 102 -2.79 3.28 9.47
N VAL A 103 -1.66 3.70 10.06
CA VAL A 103 -1.09 3.03 11.23
C VAL A 103 -0.94 3.97 12.42
N ASP A 104 -0.24 5.11 12.29
CA ASP A 104 0.21 5.87 13.44
C ASP A 104 -0.92 6.52 14.22
N ARG A 105 -1.85 7.19 13.51
CA ARG A 105 -3.02 7.83 14.15
C ARG A 105 -3.90 6.81 14.89
N HIS A 106 -3.96 5.56 14.38
CA HIS A 106 -4.71 4.48 15.00
C HIS A 106 -4.00 3.84 16.19
N ALA A 107 -2.67 3.96 16.25
CA ALA A 107 -1.82 3.45 17.32
C ALA A 107 -1.47 4.50 18.39
N ALA A 108 -1.90 5.76 18.21
CA ALA A 108 -1.65 6.84 19.15
C ALA A 108 -2.06 6.46 20.60
N PRO A 109 -1.40 6.98 21.65
CA PRO A 109 -1.64 6.57 23.02
C PRO A 109 -3.10 6.72 23.49
N ASP A 110 -3.84 7.67 22.94
CA ASP A 110 -5.23 8.01 23.23
C ASP A 110 -6.22 7.50 22.17
N ALA A 111 -5.74 6.87 21.08
CA ALA A 111 -6.59 6.32 20.06
C ALA A 111 -7.39 5.13 20.57
N ALA A 112 -8.70 5.16 20.35
CA ALA A 112 -9.61 4.05 20.73
C ALA A 112 -9.26 2.74 19.99
N THR A 113 -8.66 2.86 18.81
CA THR A 113 -8.27 1.75 17.95
C THR A 113 -6.93 1.12 18.30
N ARG A 114 -6.14 1.72 19.19
CA ARG A 114 -4.77 1.30 19.51
C ARG A 114 -4.59 -0.20 19.70
N ASN A 115 -5.48 -0.81 20.48
CA ASN A 115 -5.43 -2.23 20.83
C ASN A 115 -6.44 -3.07 20.03
N THR A 116 -7.07 -2.51 18.99
CA THR A 116 -7.89 -3.30 18.08
C THR A 116 -7.03 -4.02 17.07
N VAL A 117 -7.54 -5.12 16.53
CA VAL A 117 -6.83 -5.92 15.53
C VAL A 117 -6.78 -5.16 14.21
N ALA A 118 -5.57 -4.89 13.72
CA ALA A 118 -5.32 -4.28 12.41
C ALA A 118 -5.23 -5.33 11.31
N THR A 119 -4.62 -6.49 11.61
CA THR A 119 -4.42 -7.56 10.64
C THR A 119 -4.69 -8.92 11.27
N ILE A 120 -5.44 -9.76 10.55
CA ILE A 120 -5.62 -11.18 10.87
C ILE A 120 -4.95 -11.96 9.74
N TRP A 121 -4.06 -12.86 10.10
CA TRP A 121 -3.38 -13.74 9.15
C TRP A 121 -3.65 -15.20 9.50
N GLU A 122 -3.86 -16.01 8.47
CA GLU A 122 -3.97 -17.46 8.58
C GLU A 122 -3.00 -18.13 7.60
N GLY A 123 -2.08 -18.92 8.13
CA GLY A 123 -1.13 -19.72 7.37
C GLY A 123 -1.74 -21.00 6.81
N GLU A 124 -1.14 -21.56 5.76
CA GLU A 124 -1.56 -22.87 5.19
C GLU A 124 -1.40 -24.03 6.20
N ASP A 125 -0.54 -23.88 7.18
CA ASP A 125 -0.35 -24.82 8.32
C ASP A 125 -1.41 -24.67 9.42
N GLY A 126 -2.34 -23.74 9.27
CA GLY A 126 -3.41 -23.46 10.22
C GLY A 126 -2.99 -22.57 11.39
N GLU A 127 -1.78 -22.00 11.37
CA GLU A 127 -1.40 -20.96 12.30
C GLU A 127 -2.23 -19.71 12.06
N VAL A 128 -2.77 -19.12 13.15
CA VAL A 128 -3.51 -17.85 13.08
C VAL A 128 -2.79 -16.83 13.95
N ARG A 129 -2.56 -15.65 13.38
CA ARG A 129 -1.95 -14.52 14.09
C ARG A 129 -2.84 -13.28 13.94
N GLU A 130 -3.03 -12.58 15.04
CA GLU A 130 -3.69 -11.28 15.10
C GLU A 130 -2.65 -10.24 15.48
N VAL A 131 -2.59 -9.15 14.71
CA VAL A 131 -1.67 -8.03 14.94
C VAL A 131 -2.50 -6.80 15.22
N THR A 132 -2.32 -6.17 16.36
CA THR A 132 -2.98 -4.91 16.73
C THR A 132 -2.34 -3.71 16.04
N TYR A 133 -3.04 -2.57 15.96
CA TYR A 133 -2.44 -1.32 15.46
C TYR A 133 -1.19 -0.93 16.24
N HIS A 134 -1.19 -1.14 17.56
CA HIS A 134 0.00 -0.86 18.37
C HIS A 134 1.20 -1.75 18.01
N GLU A 135 0.98 -3.04 17.82
CA GLU A 135 2.04 -3.97 17.41
C GLU A 135 2.54 -3.67 16.00
N LEU A 136 1.62 -3.40 15.06
CA LEU A 136 1.97 -3.00 13.69
C LEU A 136 2.81 -1.72 13.67
N HIS A 137 2.39 -0.70 14.44
CA HIS A 137 3.14 0.55 14.57
C HIS A 137 4.57 0.32 15.09
N ARG A 138 4.73 -0.48 16.16
CA ARG A 138 6.05 -0.80 16.70
C ARG A 138 6.93 -1.53 15.68
N GLN A 139 6.37 -2.54 15.02
CA GLN A 139 7.11 -3.31 14.01
C GLN A 139 7.48 -2.44 12.79
N ALA A 140 6.58 -1.55 12.33
CA ALA A 140 6.88 -0.62 11.25
C ALA A 140 7.99 0.38 11.64
N ASN A 141 8.02 0.85 12.91
CA ASN A 141 9.10 1.68 13.43
C ASN A 141 10.44 0.93 13.44
N GLN A 142 10.44 -0.33 13.88
CA GLN A 142 11.64 -1.18 13.87
C GLN A 142 12.16 -1.38 12.45
N VAL A 143 11.28 -1.60 11.47
CA VAL A 143 11.66 -1.69 10.05
C VAL A 143 12.29 -0.38 9.57
N ALA A 144 11.66 0.77 9.84
CA ALA A 144 12.18 2.07 9.42
C ALA A 144 13.58 2.33 9.99
N ASN A 145 13.79 2.07 11.30
CA ASN A 145 15.10 2.17 11.94
C ASN A 145 16.12 1.19 11.33
N ALA A 146 15.72 -0.04 11.05
CA ALA A 146 16.59 -1.04 10.43
C ALA A 146 17.02 -0.63 9.00
N LEU A 147 16.14 0.02 8.24
CA LEU A 147 16.42 0.55 6.90
C LEU A 147 17.41 1.72 6.98
N GLU A 148 17.18 2.69 7.86
CA GLU A 148 18.11 3.83 8.03
C GLU A 148 19.49 3.39 8.53
N ALA A 149 19.57 2.37 9.40
CA ALA A 149 20.84 1.80 9.82
C ALA A 149 21.65 1.16 8.68
N ARG A 150 20.99 0.87 7.54
CA ARG A 150 21.60 0.35 6.30
C ARG A 150 21.77 1.42 5.22
N GLY A 151 21.61 2.69 5.61
CA GLY A 151 21.83 3.82 4.72
C GLY A 151 20.69 4.11 3.75
N ILE A 152 19.51 3.52 3.96
CA ILE A 152 18.32 3.84 3.13
C ILE A 152 17.87 5.27 3.45
N GLU A 153 17.78 6.07 2.41
CA GLU A 153 17.31 7.44 2.43
C GLU A 153 15.94 7.58 1.75
N THR A 154 15.33 8.76 1.85
CA THR A 154 14.06 9.06 1.15
C THR A 154 14.24 8.93 -0.35
N GLY A 155 13.38 8.14 -0.99
CA GLY A 155 13.42 7.86 -2.43
C GLY A 155 14.19 6.62 -2.84
N ASP A 156 14.93 5.98 -1.90
CA ASP A 156 15.58 4.71 -2.19
C ASP A 156 14.55 3.58 -2.26
N THR A 157 14.85 2.57 -3.05
CA THR A 157 13.97 1.42 -3.27
C THR A 157 14.35 0.25 -2.37
N VAL A 158 13.34 -0.44 -1.85
CA VAL A 158 13.47 -1.61 -0.98
C VAL A 158 12.66 -2.76 -1.55
N GLY A 159 13.32 -3.87 -1.88
CA GLY A 159 12.68 -5.07 -2.42
C GLY A 159 11.98 -5.92 -1.35
N LEU A 160 10.76 -6.37 -1.62
CA LEU A 160 9.97 -7.24 -0.76
C LEU A 160 9.68 -8.55 -1.52
N TYR A 161 10.63 -9.49 -1.49
CA TYR A 161 10.43 -10.85 -2.01
C TYR A 161 10.13 -11.80 -0.85
N MET A 162 8.94 -11.65 -0.27
CA MET A 162 8.54 -12.23 1.00
C MET A 162 7.43 -13.28 0.85
N PRO A 163 7.39 -14.29 1.71
CA PRO A 163 6.18 -15.06 1.90
C PRO A 163 5.04 -14.15 2.41
N MET A 164 3.79 -14.58 2.22
CA MET A 164 2.64 -13.85 2.78
C MET A 164 2.53 -14.12 4.28
N VAL A 165 3.25 -13.33 5.05
CA VAL A 165 3.26 -13.31 6.53
C VAL A 165 2.91 -11.91 7.02
N PRO A 166 2.46 -11.74 8.28
CA PRO A 166 2.09 -10.41 8.80
C PRO A 166 3.21 -9.38 8.70
N GLU A 167 4.47 -9.81 8.76
CA GLU A 167 5.65 -8.95 8.66
C GLU A 167 5.73 -8.18 7.33
N VAL A 168 5.14 -8.68 6.25
CA VAL A 168 5.07 -7.94 4.97
C VAL A 168 4.37 -6.59 5.15
N VAL A 169 3.32 -6.55 5.98
CA VAL A 169 2.57 -5.33 6.27
C VAL A 169 3.44 -4.34 7.03
N SER A 170 4.18 -4.81 8.04
CA SER A 170 5.09 -3.95 8.80
C SER A 170 6.28 -3.47 7.96
N ILE A 171 6.79 -4.28 7.03
CA ILE A 171 7.84 -3.86 6.08
C ILE A 171 7.31 -2.76 5.17
N LEU A 172 6.12 -2.92 4.61
CA LEU A 172 5.52 -1.94 3.72
C LEU A 172 5.37 -0.58 4.42
N TYR A 173 4.76 -0.55 5.60
CA TYR A 173 4.59 0.69 6.34
C TYR A 173 5.89 1.24 6.91
N GLY A 174 6.86 0.40 7.24
CA GLY A 174 8.21 0.83 7.63
C GLY A 174 8.94 1.56 6.50
N CYS A 175 8.83 1.05 5.25
CA CYS A 175 9.31 1.76 4.06
C CYS A 175 8.63 3.13 3.92
N PHE A 176 7.30 3.19 4.04
CA PHE A 176 6.57 4.46 3.93
C PHE A 176 6.97 5.46 5.01
N LYS A 177 7.15 5.02 6.26
CA LYS A 177 7.63 5.87 7.35
C LYS A 177 8.98 6.49 7.05
N ALA A 178 9.91 5.71 6.51
CA ALA A 178 11.25 6.14 6.15
C ALA A 178 11.31 6.94 4.83
N GLY A 179 10.20 7.04 4.10
CA GLY A 179 10.14 7.65 2.77
C GLY A 179 10.79 6.81 1.68
N ALA A 180 11.07 5.53 1.97
CA ALA A 180 11.58 4.59 0.99
C ALA A 180 10.46 4.07 0.08
N ILE A 181 10.82 3.68 -1.14
CA ILE A 181 9.90 3.13 -2.14
C ILE A 181 9.85 1.62 -1.99
N ALA A 182 8.72 1.09 -1.55
CA ALA A 182 8.52 -0.36 -1.45
C ALA A 182 8.37 -0.98 -2.85
N VAL A 183 9.07 -2.09 -3.10
CA VAL A 183 9.01 -2.86 -4.34
C VAL A 183 8.53 -4.29 -4.05
N PRO A 184 7.21 -4.52 -3.99
CA PRO A 184 6.66 -5.85 -3.79
C PRO A 184 6.98 -6.76 -4.98
N ILE A 185 7.59 -7.91 -4.70
CA ILE A 185 7.93 -8.94 -5.67
C ILE A 185 7.18 -10.22 -5.27
N PHE A 186 6.33 -10.71 -6.14
CA PHE A 186 5.52 -11.89 -5.84
C PHE A 186 6.40 -13.13 -5.58
N SER A 187 6.26 -13.74 -4.40
CA SER A 187 7.03 -14.91 -3.97
C SER A 187 6.88 -16.16 -4.86
N GLY A 188 5.93 -16.16 -5.77
CA GLY A 188 5.76 -17.21 -6.77
C GLY A 188 6.54 -16.98 -8.06
N PHE A 189 7.28 -15.87 -8.21
CA PHE A 189 8.15 -15.66 -9.35
C PHE A 189 9.42 -16.50 -9.22
N GLY A 190 9.93 -16.99 -10.37
CA GLY A 190 11.24 -17.64 -10.45
C GLY A 190 12.37 -16.59 -10.52
N VAL A 191 13.60 -17.08 -10.56
CA VAL A 191 14.85 -16.30 -10.50
C VAL A 191 14.87 -15.15 -11.50
N ASP A 192 14.71 -15.42 -12.83
CA ASP A 192 14.80 -14.40 -13.89
C ASP A 192 13.81 -13.24 -13.68
N ALA A 193 12.57 -13.59 -13.26
CA ALA A 193 11.51 -12.59 -13.07
C ALA A 193 11.77 -11.73 -11.82
N THR A 194 12.36 -12.32 -10.79
CA THR A 194 12.76 -11.64 -9.55
C THR A 194 13.98 -10.76 -9.81
N ALA A 195 15.02 -11.30 -10.44
CA ALA A 195 16.24 -10.58 -10.80
C ALA A 195 15.95 -9.34 -11.67
N THR A 196 15.06 -9.50 -12.65
CA THR A 196 14.65 -8.36 -13.52
C THR A 196 14.07 -7.21 -12.70
N ARG A 197 13.26 -7.48 -11.68
CA ARG A 197 12.64 -6.44 -10.84
C ARG A 197 13.64 -5.80 -9.89
N ILE A 198 14.50 -6.61 -9.28
CA ILE A 198 15.59 -6.13 -8.43
C ILE A 198 16.51 -5.20 -9.25
N ALA A 199 16.91 -5.62 -10.45
CA ALA A 199 17.78 -4.84 -11.31
C ALA A 199 17.15 -3.56 -11.82
N ASP A 200 15.87 -3.61 -12.24
CA ASP A 200 15.16 -2.44 -12.78
C ASP A 200 14.84 -1.40 -11.70
N SER A 201 14.56 -1.85 -10.47
CA SER A 201 14.31 -0.97 -9.34
C SER A 201 15.58 -0.52 -8.60
N GLU A 202 16.74 -1.11 -8.88
CA GLU A 202 18.03 -0.81 -8.26
C GLU A 202 18.02 -0.91 -6.71
N CYS A 203 17.17 -1.82 -6.13
CA CYS A 203 17.07 -1.93 -4.70
C CYS A 203 18.36 -2.47 -4.07
N SER A 204 18.86 -1.76 -3.05
CA SER A 204 20.05 -2.13 -2.29
C SER A 204 19.73 -3.02 -1.10
N VAL A 205 18.49 -2.98 -0.59
CA VAL A 205 17.98 -3.83 0.49
C VAL A 205 16.89 -4.73 -0.04
N LEU A 206 16.97 -6.03 0.29
CA LEU A 206 15.93 -7.02 -0.01
C LEU A 206 15.46 -7.70 1.26
N PHE A 207 14.15 -7.67 1.50
CA PHE A 207 13.52 -8.56 2.47
C PHE A 207 13.12 -9.87 1.80
N THR A 208 13.44 -11.00 2.43
CA THR A 208 13.04 -12.33 1.97
C THR A 208 12.76 -13.24 3.17
N GLY A 209 12.36 -14.49 2.93
CA GLY A 209 12.20 -15.53 3.95
C GLY A 209 13.04 -16.76 3.64
N ASP A 210 13.25 -17.61 4.64
CA ASP A 210 13.83 -18.94 4.43
C ASP A 210 12.94 -19.78 3.47
N GLY A 211 11.62 -19.68 3.61
CA GLY A 211 10.64 -20.34 2.76
C GLY A 211 9.21 -20.13 3.24
N PHE A 212 8.29 -20.91 2.70
CA PHE A 212 6.86 -20.86 3.07
C PHE A 212 6.14 -22.17 2.71
N TYR A 213 4.99 -22.41 3.32
CA TYR A 213 4.10 -23.52 2.98
C TYR A 213 3.22 -23.15 1.79
N ARG A 214 3.10 -24.07 0.81
CA ARG A 214 2.19 -23.92 -0.31
C ARG A 214 1.65 -25.26 -0.78
N ARG A 215 0.34 -25.43 -0.73
CA ARG A 215 -0.39 -26.68 -1.12
C ARG A 215 0.10 -27.90 -0.38
N GLY A 216 0.52 -27.72 0.87
CA GLY A 216 1.05 -28.78 1.73
C GLY A 216 2.53 -29.07 1.58
N ASP A 217 3.24 -28.39 0.69
CA ASP A 217 4.67 -28.51 0.49
C ASP A 217 5.43 -27.31 1.09
N GLU A 218 6.67 -27.53 1.51
CA GLU A 218 7.61 -26.47 1.88
C GLU A 218 8.32 -25.96 0.62
N ILE A 219 8.23 -24.66 0.40
CA ILE A 219 8.90 -23.96 -0.72
C ILE A 219 10.06 -23.16 -0.15
N THR A 220 11.27 -23.47 -0.57
CA THR A 220 12.46 -22.68 -0.22
C THR A 220 12.48 -21.39 -1.03
N LEU A 221 12.57 -20.24 -0.36
CA LEU A 221 12.57 -18.92 -1.00
C LEU A 221 13.98 -18.34 -1.10
N LYS A 222 14.78 -18.47 -0.03
CA LYS A 222 16.12 -17.88 0.08
C LYS A 222 17.06 -18.27 -1.07
N ALA A 223 17.04 -19.55 -1.46
CA ALA A 223 17.88 -20.00 -2.57
C ALA A 223 17.56 -19.31 -3.90
N GLN A 224 16.27 -19.09 -4.18
CA GLN A 224 15.84 -18.34 -5.36
C GLN A 224 16.17 -16.85 -5.25
N ALA A 225 16.08 -16.28 -4.04
CA ALA A 225 16.50 -14.91 -3.77
C ALA A 225 17.99 -14.72 -4.03
N ASP A 226 18.84 -15.66 -3.57
CA ASP A 226 20.29 -15.60 -3.77
C ASP A 226 20.68 -15.61 -5.25
N GLU A 227 20.09 -16.54 -6.03
CA GLU A 227 20.35 -16.59 -7.48
C GLU A 227 19.86 -15.30 -8.18
N ALA A 228 18.71 -14.74 -7.78
CA ALA A 228 18.22 -13.49 -8.33
C ALA A 228 19.09 -12.28 -7.97
N ILE A 229 19.62 -12.24 -6.74
CA ILE A 229 20.55 -11.20 -6.28
C ILE A 229 21.86 -11.27 -7.06
N GLU A 230 22.41 -12.48 -7.28
CA GLU A 230 23.63 -12.67 -8.05
C GLU A 230 23.46 -12.17 -9.49
N GLU A 231 22.31 -12.45 -10.11
CA GLU A 231 22.01 -12.00 -11.47
C GLU A 231 21.78 -10.48 -11.54
N ALA A 232 21.09 -9.89 -10.55
CA ALA A 232 20.80 -8.45 -10.49
C ALA A 232 22.02 -7.59 -10.13
N GLY A 233 22.83 -8.04 -9.15
CA GLY A 233 24.13 -7.44 -8.79
C GLY A 233 24.08 -6.14 -7.99
N HIS A 234 22.93 -5.78 -7.38
CA HIS A 234 22.76 -4.48 -6.69
C HIS A 234 22.50 -4.60 -5.19
N VAL A 235 22.03 -5.75 -4.71
CA VAL A 235 21.59 -5.91 -3.32
C VAL A 235 22.82 -5.98 -2.40
N GLU A 236 22.90 -5.03 -1.48
CA GLU A 236 23.97 -4.93 -0.49
C GLU A 236 23.59 -5.61 0.83
N HIS A 237 22.29 -5.59 1.17
CA HIS A 237 21.75 -6.19 2.40
C HIS A 237 20.53 -7.06 2.10
N THR A 238 20.49 -8.25 2.70
CA THR A 238 19.32 -9.14 2.64
C THR A 238 18.85 -9.46 4.05
N ILE A 239 17.63 -9.06 4.40
CA ILE A 239 17.01 -9.36 5.69
C ILE A 239 16.11 -10.58 5.53
N VAL A 240 16.42 -11.64 6.25
CA VAL A 240 15.79 -12.96 6.12
C VAL A 240 14.85 -13.24 7.28
N TYR A 241 13.57 -13.44 6.97
CA TYR A 241 12.57 -13.87 7.94
C TYR A 241 12.56 -15.40 8.08
N ASP A 242 12.65 -15.88 9.31
CA ASP A 242 12.57 -17.30 9.64
C ASP A 242 11.11 -17.75 9.77
N ARG A 243 10.56 -18.37 8.72
CA ARG A 243 9.19 -18.88 8.70
C ARG A 243 9.09 -20.39 8.87
N LEU A 244 10.05 -21.13 8.30
CA LEU A 244 10.05 -22.59 8.30
C LEU A 244 10.98 -23.19 9.33
N GLY A 245 11.94 -22.42 9.84
CA GLY A 245 13.06 -22.93 10.64
C GLY A 245 14.04 -23.76 9.80
N ALA A 246 14.12 -23.46 8.49
CA ALA A 246 14.94 -24.22 7.57
C ALA A 246 16.43 -23.91 7.71
N GLU A 247 17.27 -24.93 7.59
CA GLU A 247 18.71 -24.72 7.44
C GLU A 247 19.00 -24.16 6.03
N ILE A 248 19.32 -22.88 5.95
CA ILE A 248 19.63 -22.18 4.70
C ILE A 248 21.06 -21.63 4.71
N PRO A 249 21.73 -21.53 3.54
CA PRO A 249 22.97 -20.82 3.45
C PRO A 249 22.76 -19.32 3.71
N MET A 250 23.67 -18.71 4.46
CA MET A 250 23.72 -17.27 4.74
C MET A 250 25.08 -16.72 4.32
N ASP A 251 25.08 -15.68 3.52
CA ASP A 251 26.26 -14.89 3.19
C ASP A 251 26.51 -13.86 4.31
N ASN A 252 27.52 -14.08 5.13
CA ASN A 252 27.77 -13.24 6.32
C ASN A 252 28.09 -11.77 6.00
N ASP A 253 28.45 -11.46 4.77
CA ASP A 253 28.76 -10.08 4.36
C ASP A 253 27.51 -9.33 3.87
N ARG A 254 26.40 -10.06 3.61
CA ARG A 254 25.17 -9.50 3.03
C ARG A 254 23.92 -9.85 3.83
N ASP A 255 23.83 -11.11 4.32
CA ASP A 255 22.58 -11.66 4.84
C ASP A 255 22.50 -11.53 6.36
N GLU A 256 21.36 -11.10 6.85
CA GLU A 256 21.08 -10.89 8.26
C GLU A 256 19.71 -11.49 8.62
N TRP A 257 19.60 -12.10 9.80
CA TRP A 257 18.30 -12.56 10.26
C TRP A 257 17.42 -11.40 10.75
N TRP A 258 16.13 -11.47 10.46
CA TRP A 258 15.12 -10.54 10.99
C TRP A 258 15.21 -10.41 12.51
N ALA A 259 15.38 -11.53 13.21
CA ALA A 259 15.44 -11.59 14.66
C ALA A 259 16.63 -10.82 15.25
N ASP A 260 17.76 -10.76 14.53
CA ASP A 260 19.00 -10.10 14.97
C ASP A 260 19.09 -8.63 14.50
N THR A 261 18.14 -8.18 13.68
CA THR A 261 18.17 -6.86 13.04
C THR A 261 16.90 -6.07 13.31
N VAL A 262 15.83 -6.36 12.59
CA VAL A 262 14.56 -5.62 12.72
C VAL A 262 13.97 -5.77 14.12
N ALA A 263 13.95 -7.00 14.66
CA ALA A 263 13.36 -7.26 15.97
C ALA A 263 14.13 -6.58 17.14
N GLU A 264 15.43 -6.31 16.95
CA GLU A 264 16.28 -5.62 17.94
C GLU A 264 16.37 -4.10 17.70
N ALA A 265 15.84 -3.59 16.59
CA ALA A 265 15.82 -2.15 16.30
C ALA A 265 14.88 -1.39 17.26
N ASP A 266 15.13 -0.09 17.41
CA ASP A 266 14.29 0.78 18.24
C ASP A 266 12.84 0.76 17.71
N ASP A 267 11.87 0.62 18.59
CA ASP A 267 10.45 0.58 18.28
C ASP A 267 9.79 1.99 18.28
N SER A 268 10.61 3.03 18.35
CA SER A 268 10.22 4.44 18.22
C SER A 268 10.85 5.02 16.95
N TYR A 269 10.04 5.63 16.10
CA TYR A 269 10.45 6.29 14.86
C TYR A 269 9.52 7.47 14.56
N GLU A 270 10.10 8.61 14.17
CA GLU A 270 9.32 9.76 13.71
C GLU A 270 9.03 9.60 12.23
N THR A 271 7.76 9.36 11.89
CA THR A 271 7.31 9.20 10.50
C THR A 271 7.59 10.49 9.72
N LYS A 272 8.27 10.36 8.57
CA LYS A 272 8.63 11.52 7.75
C LYS A 272 7.40 12.15 7.12
N SER A 273 7.30 13.47 7.19
CA SER A 273 6.41 14.25 6.32
C SER A 273 6.99 14.27 4.92
N LEU A 274 6.19 14.00 3.91
CA LEU A 274 6.64 13.82 2.52
C LEU A 274 5.69 14.52 1.56
N PRO A 275 6.22 15.13 0.47
CA PRO A 275 5.37 15.66 -0.58
C PRO A 275 4.34 14.63 -1.06
N SER A 276 3.12 15.06 -1.35
CA SER A 276 2.00 14.19 -1.80
C SER A 276 2.40 13.28 -2.96
N GLU A 277 3.20 13.80 -3.88
CA GLU A 277 3.71 13.12 -5.07
C GLU A 277 5.00 12.32 -4.83
N GLN A 278 5.52 12.27 -3.59
CA GLN A 278 6.66 11.40 -3.28
C GLN A 278 6.30 9.94 -3.60
N PRO A 279 7.08 9.24 -4.43
CA PRO A 279 6.88 7.83 -4.67
C PRO A 279 6.92 7.01 -3.38
N SER A 280 5.94 6.13 -3.19
CA SER A 280 5.83 5.24 -2.03
C SER A 280 5.98 3.77 -2.40
N MET A 281 5.52 3.39 -3.59
CA MET A 281 5.53 2.00 -4.02
C MET A 281 5.73 1.87 -5.53
N LEU A 282 6.48 0.85 -5.94
CA LEU A 282 6.72 0.49 -7.33
C LEU A 282 6.15 -0.90 -7.60
N LEU A 283 5.07 -0.98 -8.37
CA LEU A 283 4.43 -2.24 -8.75
C LEU A 283 4.73 -2.60 -10.20
N TYR A 284 5.04 -3.87 -10.44
CA TYR A 284 5.34 -4.36 -11.79
C TYR A 284 4.15 -5.07 -12.42
N SER A 285 3.69 -4.55 -13.55
CA SER A 285 2.73 -5.24 -14.42
C SER A 285 3.42 -6.10 -15.47
N SER A 286 2.73 -7.11 -16.00
CA SER A 286 3.27 -8.02 -17.02
C SER A 286 3.58 -7.34 -18.36
N GLY A 287 3.11 -6.11 -18.58
CA GLY A 287 3.31 -5.33 -19.81
C GLY A 287 2.89 -6.05 -21.11
N THR A 288 2.38 -5.33 -22.09
CA THR A 288 2.01 -5.88 -23.40
C THR A 288 3.21 -6.21 -24.29
N THR A 289 4.41 -5.74 -23.92
CA THR A 289 5.66 -5.85 -24.71
C THR A 289 6.61 -6.95 -24.23
N GLY A 290 6.18 -7.76 -23.23
CA GLY A 290 6.97 -8.87 -22.68
C GLY A 290 7.98 -8.48 -21.59
N LYS A 291 8.33 -7.20 -21.45
CA LYS A 291 9.11 -6.72 -20.29
C LYS A 291 8.16 -6.18 -19.22
N PRO A 292 8.41 -6.48 -17.93
CA PRO A 292 7.68 -5.85 -16.83
C PRO A 292 7.77 -4.33 -16.93
N LYS A 293 6.70 -3.64 -16.55
CA LYS A 293 6.68 -2.17 -16.46
C LYS A 293 6.41 -1.78 -15.01
N GLY A 294 7.29 -0.96 -14.47
CA GLY A 294 7.11 -0.36 -13.16
C GLY A 294 6.02 0.72 -13.19
N ILE A 295 5.06 0.62 -12.30
CA ILE A 295 4.00 1.60 -12.07
C ILE A 295 4.27 2.22 -10.71
N VAL A 296 4.51 3.52 -10.72
CA VAL A 296 4.79 4.29 -9.50
C VAL A 296 3.47 4.69 -8.85
N HIS A 297 3.36 4.42 -7.56
CA HIS A 297 2.33 4.96 -6.70
C HIS A 297 2.96 5.99 -5.77
N THR A 298 2.36 7.17 -5.68
CA THR A 298 2.77 8.23 -4.76
C THR A 298 2.10 8.03 -3.39
N HIS A 299 2.51 8.78 -2.37
CA HIS A 299 1.86 8.71 -1.06
C HIS A 299 0.39 9.09 -1.14
N ALA A 300 0.03 10.17 -1.82
CA ALA A 300 -1.38 10.55 -2.03
C ALA A 300 -2.14 9.50 -2.84
N GLY A 301 -1.55 9.00 -3.94
CA GLY A 301 -2.17 8.00 -4.80
C GLY A 301 -2.39 6.65 -4.14
N ALA A 302 -1.49 6.25 -3.22
CA ALA A 302 -1.62 5.02 -2.45
C ALA A 302 -2.58 5.12 -1.26
N LEU A 303 -3.02 6.32 -0.89
CA LEU A 303 -3.92 6.58 0.23
C LEU A 303 -5.33 6.94 -0.22
N VAL A 304 -5.48 8.05 -0.96
CA VAL A 304 -6.80 8.69 -1.13
C VAL A 304 -7.75 7.86 -1.96
N GLN A 305 -7.31 7.41 -3.15
CA GLN A 305 -8.16 6.62 -4.03
C GLN A 305 -8.51 5.24 -3.44
N PRO A 306 -7.55 4.45 -2.87
CA PRO A 306 -7.92 3.21 -2.20
C PRO A 306 -8.85 3.38 -1.00
N ALA A 307 -8.71 4.47 -0.24
CA ALA A 307 -9.59 4.76 0.88
C ALA A 307 -11.01 5.08 0.39
N GLU A 308 -11.14 5.89 -0.67
CA GLU A 308 -12.43 6.18 -1.32
C GLU A 308 -13.09 4.90 -1.83
N GLU A 309 -12.35 4.07 -2.55
CA GLU A 309 -12.87 2.82 -3.13
C GLU A 309 -13.37 1.86 -2.04
N LEU A 310 -12.59 1.66 -0.97
CA LEU A 310 -13.02 0.83 0.16
C LEU A 310 -14.28 1.38 0.83
N TYR A 311 -14.32 2.69 1.03
CA TYR A 311 -15.42 3.32 1.75
C TYR A 311 -16.70 3.42 0.93
N PHE A 312 -16.60 3.82 -0.35
CA PHE A 312 -17.77 4.01 -1.20
C PHE A 312 -18.15 2.76 -2.01
N SER A 313 -17.19 2.14 -2.70
CA SER A 313 -17.50 1.00 -3.58
C SER A 313 -17.74 -0.29 -2.82
N PHE A 314 -16.98 -0.53 -1.74
CA PHE A 314 -17.17 -1.70 -0.87
C PHE A 314 -18.09 -1.42 0.32
N ASP A 315 -18.48 -0.18 0.53
CA ASP A 315 -19.33 0.25 1.66
C ASP A 315 -18.79 -0.19 3.03
N HIS A 316 -17.45 -0.18 3.17
CA HIS A 316 -16.73 -0.65 4.35
C HIS A 316 -17.12 0.12 5.61
N LYS A 317 -17.38 -0.59 6.72
CA LYS A 317 -17.75 -0.04 8.02
C LYS A 317 -16.69 -0.39 9.08
N ASP A 318 -16.63 0.38 10.15
CA ASP A 318 -15.65 0.22 11.24
C ASP A 318 -15.61 -1.18 11.87
N HIS A 319 -16.67 -1.97 11.72
CA HIS A 319 -16.78 -3.31 12.28
C HIS A 319 -16.54 -4.44 11.26
N ASP A 320 -16.34 -4.08 9.99
CA ASP A 320 -16.11 -5.04 8.93
C ASP A 320 -14.68 -5.61 9.00
N ARG A 321 -14.53 -6.78 8.41
CA ARG A 321 -13.24 -7.42 8.17
C ARG A 321 -13.08 -7.60 6.67
N PHE A 322 -12.02 -7.03 6.14
CA PHE A 322 -11.70 -7.05 4.71
C PHE A 322 -10.57 -8.04 4.43
#